data_c758c170c759f694c2d09121d9ed9a13
#
_entry.id   c758c170c759f694c2d09121d9ed9a13
#
_cell.length_a   1.000
_cell.length_b   1.000
_cell.length_c   1.000
_cell.angle_alpha   90.00
_cell.angle_beta   90.00
_cell.angle_gamma   90.00
#
_symmetry.space_group_name_H-M   'P 1'
#
loop_
_entity.id
_entity.type
_entity.pdbx_description
1 polymer ?
#
loop_
_entity_poly.entity_id
_entity_poly.type
_entity_poly.pdbx_seq_one_letter_code
_entity_poly.pdbx_strand_id
1 'polypeptide(L)'
;MPVLRLPMKIDILTLFPEICRAPLSESMMKRAQENGIVDLRIHNLRDWTKDKHHVVDDAPFGGGPGMVMKPEPIFAAVESLRNEKSTVVLMTPQGKRFTQSMAWEFAKTEHLIIICGHYEGIDHRVIEHLVDAEISIGDYVLTNGAIAAVVLVDATVRLLPGALGDDQSAVEDSFSAGSLEAPQYTRPAEFRGWKVPEILLSGNHVEIAAWRKKEAIKRTGENRPDLLDK
;
A
#
# COMPACT_ATOMS: atom_id res chain seq x y z
N MET A 1 -17.37 -0.77 -26.55
CA MET A 1 -17.79 0.06 -25.42
C MET A 1 -16.83 -0.22 -24.29
N PRO A 2 -16.20 0.75 -23.63
CA PRO A 2 -15.43 0.50 -22.44
C PRO A 2 -16.38 -0.09 -21.39
N VAL A 3 -16.02 -1.26 -20.85
CA VAL A 3 -16.74 -1.84 -19.71
C VAL A 3 -16.54 -0.84 -18.56
N LEU A 4 -17.62 -0.21 -18.11
CA LEU A 4 -17.63 0.63 -16.91
C LEU A 4 -17.22 -0.27 -15.72
N ARG A 5 -15.95 -0.26 -15.42
CA ARG A 5 -15.45 -0.94 -14.20
C ARG A 5 -15.87 -0.08 -13.01
N LEU A 6 -16.54 -0.68 -12.04
CA LEU A 6 -16.82 0.01 -10.78
C LEU A 6 -15.50 0.39 -10.11
N PRO A 7 -15.42 1.57 -9.47
CA PRO A 7 -14.22 1.98 -8.74
C PRO A 7 -13.89 0.93 -7.66
N MET A 8 -12.60 0.67 -7.47
CA MET A 8 -12.14 -0.09 -6.32
C MET A 8 -12.51 0.68 -5.05
N LYS A 9 -13.20 0.03 -4.12
CA LYS A 9 -13.56 0.66 -2.85
C LYS A 9 -12.49 0.39 -1.80
N ILE A 10 -12.07 1.43 -1.06
CA ILE A 10 -11.11 1.32 0.04
C ILE A 10 -11.65 2.11 1.23
N ASP A 11 -11.88 1.42 2.35
CA ASP A 11 -12.26 2.00 3.62
C ASP A 11 -11.09 1.84 4.62
N ILE A 12 -10.53 2.94 5.13
CA ILE A 12 -9.47 2.94 6.14
C ILE A 12 -10.09 3.25 7.50
N LEU A 13 -9.94 2.35 8.46
CA LEU A 13 -10.40 2.49 9.83
C LEU A 13 -9.23 2.88 10.73
N THR A 14 -9.24 4.08 11.30
CA THR A 14 -8.15 4.63 12.12
C THR A 14 -8.68 5.51 13.24
N LEU A 15 -7.88 5.75 14.27
CA LEU A 15 -8.15 6.74 15.31
C LEU A 15 -7.74 8.17 14.90
N PHE A 16 -6.92 8.30 13.83
CA PHE A 16 -6.35 9.56 13.38
C PHE A 16 -6.48 9.74 11.85
N PRO A 17 -7.69 10.02 11.35
CA PRO A 17 -7.97 10.14 9.91
C PRO A 17 -7.02 11.09 9.15
N GLU A 18 -6.60 12.18 9.77
CA GLU A 18 -5.77 13.20 9.12
C GLU A 18 -4.36 12.69 8.77
N ILE A 19 -3.86 11.65 9.47
CA ILE A 19 -2.58 11.02 9.11
C ILE A 19 -2.66 10.37 7.72
N CYS A 20 -3.82 9.80 7.37
CA CYS A 20 -4.04 9.19 6.06
C CYS A 20 -4.49 10.22 5.01
N ARG A 21 -5.31 11.19 5.40
CA ARG A 21 -5.96 12.12 4.48
C ARG A 21 -4.97 12.93 3.66
N ALA A 22 -3.99 13.57 4.30
CA ALA A 22 -3.06 14.46 3.63
C ALA A 22 -2.29 13.77 2.47
N PRO A 23 -1.57 12.64 2.67
CA PRO A 23 -0.84 12.00 1.58
C PRO A 23 -1.76 11.38 0.51
N LEU A 24 -2.97 10.95 0.88
CA LEU A 24 -3.90 10.32 -0.05
C LEU A 24 -4.81 11.31 -0.80
N SER A 25 -4.69 12.62 -0.55
CA SER A 25 -5.43 13.68 -1.25
C SER A 25 -4.60 14.46 -2.27
N GLU A 26 -3.38 14.03 -2.55
CA GLU A 26 -2.46 14.72 -3.45
C GLU A 26 -2.01 13.86 -4.63
N SER A 27 -1.44 14.52 -5.65
CA SER A 27 -0.78 13.89 -6.81
C SER A 27 -1.63 12.81 -7.51
N MET A 28 -1.09 11.60 -7.64
CA MET A 28 -1.75 10.47 -8.30
C MET A 28 -2.98 9.97 -7.53
N MET A 29 -2.93 9.92 -6.21
CA MET A 29 -4.06 9.49 -5.39
C MET A 29 -5.27 10.39 -5.58
N LYS A 30 -5.07 11.71 -5.64
CA LYS A 30 -6.10 12.68 -5.95
C LYS A 30 -6.73 12.42 -7.31
N ARG A 31 -5.89 12.27 -8.36
CA ARG A 31 -6.38 12.02 -9.73
C ARG A 31 -7.12 10.69 -9.85
N ALA A 32 -6.67 9.64 -9.19
CA ALA A 32 -7.36 8.35 -9.19
C ALA A 32 -8.77 8.44 -8.59
N GLN A 33 -8.93 9.23 -7.53
CA GLN A 33 -10.25 9.50 -6.92
C GLN A 33 -11.12 10.37 -7.84
N GLU A 34 -10.59 11.48 -8.37
CA GLU A 34 -11.31 12.38 -9.29
C GLU A 34 -11.77 11.68 -10.58
N ASN A 35 -10.97 10.73 -11.08
CA ASN A 35 -11.30 9.93 -12.26
C ASN A 35 -12.21 8.72 -11.95
N GLY A 36 -12.63 8.52 -10.69
CA GLY A 36 -13.50 7.41 -10.31
C GLY A 36 -12.83 6.02 -10.42
N ILE A 37 -11.50 5.95 -10.35
CA ILE A 37 -10.74 4.69 -10.36
C ILE A 37 -10.81 4.03 -8.99
N VAL A 38 -10.78 4.83 -7.93
CA VAL A 38 -10.88 4.41 -6.53
C VAL A 38 -11.89 5.27 -5.78
N ASP A 39 -12.74 4.64 -4.95
CA ASP A 39 -13.58 5.29 -3.93
C ASP A 39 -12.89 5.07 -2.58
N LEU A 40 -12.12 6.08 -2.13
CA LEU A 40 -11.33 6.03 -0.92
C LEU A 40 -12.03 6.78 0.20
N ARG A 41 -12.29 6.10 1.32
CA ARG A 41 -12.92 6.66 2.52
C ARG A 41 -12.06 6.41 3.74
N ILE A 42 -11.90 7.43 4.56
CA ILE A 42 -11.11 7.37 5.78
C ILE A 42 -12.03 7.68 6.96
N HIS A 43 -12.15 6.72 7.85
CA HIS A 43 -13.10 6.72 8.95
C HIS A 43 -12.41 6.84 10.31
N ASN A 44 -13.03 7.55 11.23
CA ASN A 44 -12.61 7.57 12.62
C ASN A 44 -13.31 6.43 13.37
N LEU A 45 -12.57 5.48 13.92
CA LEU A 45 -13.13 4.36 14.69
C LEU A 45 -13.97 4.80 15.88
N ARG A 46 -13.76 6.02 16.40
CA ARG A 46 -14.57 6.59 17.48
C ARG A 46 -16.03 6.81 17.10
N ASP A 47 -16.35 6.90 15.80
CA ASP A 47 -17.72 7.10 15.31
C ASP A 47 -18.61 5.86 15.53
N TRP A 48 -18.00 4.69 15.79
CA TRP A 48 -18.71 3.44 16.09
C TRP A 48 -18.76 3.10 17.59
N THR A 49 -18.34 4.01 18.47
CA THR A 49 -18.51 3.85 19.91
C THR A 49 -19.92 4.24 20.34
N LYS A 50 -20.45 3.55 21.35
CA LYS A 50 -21.81 3.82 21.88
C LYS A 50 -21.76 4.66 23.13
N ASP A 51 -20.60 4.78 23.75
CA ASP A 51 -20.43 5.53 24.99
C ASP A 51 -20.20 7.03 24.77
N LYS A 52 -20.53 7.84 25.76
CA LYS A 52 -20.43 9.31 25.73
C LYS A 52 -18.99 9.82 25.53
N HIS A 53 -18.01 9.04 25.92
CA HIS A 53 -16.60 9.44 25.91
C HIS A 53 -15.83 8.91 24.69
N HIS A 54 -16.50 8.17 23.79
CA HIS A 54 -15.92 7.56 22.60
C HIS A 54 -14.68 6.71 22.91
N VAL A 55 -14.80 5.85 23.95
CA VAL A 55 -13.71 4.99 24.43
C VAL A 55 -13.47 3.85 23.45
N VAL A 56 -12.23 3.76 22.95
CA VAL A 56 -11.81 2.77 21.92
C VAL A 56 -10.74 1.81 22.42
N ASP A 57 -10.26 1.97 23.64
CA ASP A 57 -9.18 1.19 24.26
C ASP A 57 -9.46 0.90 25.73
N ASP A 58 -8.78 -0.11 26.29
CA ASP A 58 -8.86 -0.49 27.69
C ASP A 58 -7.55 -1.18 28.13
N ALA A 59 -7.35 -1.36 29.43
CA ALA A 59 -6.22 -2.06 29.97
C ALA A 59 -6.21 -3.54 29.52
N PRO A 60 -5.02 -4.11 29.20
CA PRO A 60 -4.93 -5.49 28.79
C PRO A 60 -5.25 -6.47 29.93
N PHE A 61 -5.95 -7.54 29.63
CA PHE A 61 -6.06 -8.68 30.56
C PHE A 61 -4.67 -9.28 30.80
N GLY A 62 -4.40 -9.69 32.02
CA GLY A 62 -3.09 -10.20 32.43
C GLY A 62 -2.12 -9.11 32.87
N GLY A 63 -2.51 -7.83 32.78
CA GLY A 63 -1.66 -6.69 33.12
C GLY A 63 -0.63 -6.37 32.04
N GLY A 64 0.23 -5.41 32.31
CA GLY A 64 1.25 -4.91 31.40
C GLY A 64 1.14 -3.41 31.16
N PRO A 65 2.12 -2.79 30.50
CA PRO A 65 2.06 -1.37 30.14
C PRO A 65 1.09 -1.13 28.98
N GLY A 66 0.61 0.10 28.86
CA GLY A 66 -0.17 0.58 27.72
C GLY A 66 -1.64 0.10 27.72
N MET A 67 -2.27 0.28 26.59
CA MET A 67 -3.69 0.00 26.35
C MET A 67 -3.86 -0.90 25.13
N VAL A 68 -5.01 -1.56 25.00
CA VAL A 68 -5.36 -2.39 23.85
C VAL A 68 -6.65 -1.87 23.25
N MET A 69 -6.72 -1.79 21.93
CA MET A 69 -7.94 -1.37 21.22
C MET A 69 -9.05 -2.38 21.42
N LYS A 70 -10.20 -1.87 21.82
CA LYS A 70 -11.40 -2.67 22.10
C LYS A 70 -11.98 -3.30 20.83
N PRO A 71 -12.55 -4.52 20.93
CA PRO A 71 -13.15 -5.18 19.78
C PRO A 71 -14.45 -4.52 19.30
N GLU A 72 -15.30 -3.99 20.20
CA GLU A 72 -16.64 -3.55 19.84
C GLU A 72 -16.69 -2.46 18.77
N PRO A 73 -15.89 -1.36 18.82
CA PRO A 73 -15.90 -0.35 17.76
C PRO A 73 -15.41 -0.90 16.42
N ILE A 74 -14.42 -1.80 16.44
CA ILE A 74 -13.84 -2.39 15.23
C ILE A 74 -14.85 -3.34 14.57
N PHE A 75 -15.50 -4.23 15.35
CA PHE A 75 -16.57 -5.09 14.85
C PHE A 75 -17.69 -4.28 14.24
N ALA A 76 -18.21 -3.27 14.96
CA ALA A 76 -19.30 -2.42 14.48
C ALA A 76 -18.92 -1.69 13.17
N ALA A 77 -17.68 -1.19 13.05
CA ALA A 77 -17.19 -0.53 11.84
C ALA A 77 -17.11 -1.52 10.67
N VAL A 78 -16.42 -2.65 10.85
CA VAL A 78 -16.23 -3.63 9.78
C VAL A 78 -17.56 -4.21 9.32
N GLU A 79 -18.43 -4.62 10.23
CA GLU A 79 -19.76 -5.19 9.90
C GLU A 79 -20.66 -4.20 9.16
N SER A 80 -20.54 -2.88 9.44
CA SER A 80 -21.31 -1.85 8.74
C SER A 80 -20.83 -1.57 7.32
N LEU A 81 -19.58 -1.87 7.02
CA LEU A 81 -18.93 -1.58 5.72
C LEU A 81 -18.79 -2.82 4.84
N ARG A 82 -18.63 -4.01 5.45
CA ARG A 82 -18.31 -5.27 4.80
C ARG A 82 -19.46 -5.74 3.90
N ASN A 83 -19.09 -6.30 2.74
CA ASN A 83 -19.95 -7.09 1.86
C ASN A 83 -19.23 -8.39 1.46
N GLU A 84 -19.86 -9.24 0.66
CA GLU A 84 -19.31 -10.54 0.22
C GLU A 84 -17.98 -10.46 -0.55
N LYS A 85 -17.63 -9.28 -1.08
CA LYS A 85 -16.42 -9.03 -1.88
C LYS A 85 -15.36 -8.24 -1.13
N SER A 86 -15.58 -8.02 0.16
CA SER A 86 -14.66 -7.27 1.00
C SER A 86 -13.53 -8.15 1.50
N THR A 87 -12.33 -7.61 1.47
CA THR A 87 -11.13 -8.17 2.14
C THR A 87 -10.75 -7.26 3.29
N VAL A 88 -10.68 -7.80 4.50
CA VAL A 88 -10.30 -7.07 5.72
C VAL A 88 -8.82 -7.28 6.01
N VAL A 89 -8.07 -6.19 6.00
CA VAL A 89 -6.62 -6.18 6.21
C VAL A 89 -6.28 -5.45 7.51
N LEU A 90 -5.51 -6.08 8.37
CA LEU A 90 -4.94 -5.44 9.54
C LEU A 90 -3.49 -5.01 9.28
N MET A 91 -3.18 -3.73 9.51
CA MET A 91 -1.81 -3.24 9.51
C MET A 91 -1.17 -3.50 10.88
N THR A 92 -0.23 -4.44 10.93
CA THR A 92 0.46 -4.86 12.16
C THR A 92 1.91 -5.27 11.88
N PRO A 93 2.88 -5.00 12.77
CA PRO A 93 4.25 -5.49 12.61
C PRO A 93 4.37 -7.01 12.67
N GLN A 94 3.36 -7.71 13.21
CA GLN A 94 3.30 -9.18 13.30
C GLN A 94 2.84 -9.86 12.01
N GLY A 95 2.35 -9.08 11.04
CA GLY A 95 1.81 -9.58 9.78
C GLY A 95 2.85 -10.03 8.77
N LYS A 96 2.38 -10.63 7.68
CA LYS A 96 3.23 -10.97 6.53
C LYS A 96 3.83 -9.71 5.93
N ARG A 97 5.11 -9.77 5.53
CA ARG A 97 5.77 -8.65 4.89
C ARG A 97 5.10 -8.33 3.54
N PHE A 98 4.65 -7.09 3.38
CA PHE A 98 4.05 -6.57 2.16
C PHE A 98 5.07 -6.59 1.01
N THR A 99 4.63 -7.05 -0.16
CA THR A 99 5.43 -7.14 -1.38
C THR A 99 4.68 -6.58 -2.58
N GLN A 100 5.39 -6.30 -3.67
CA GLN A 100 4.78 -5.87 -4.93
C GLN A 100 3.76 -6.90 -5.47
N SER A 101 4.04 -8.20 -5.30
CA SER A 101 3.10 -9.27 -5.66
C SER A 101 1.79 -9.16 -4.89
N MET A 102 1.85 -8.90 -3.58
CA MET A 102 0.63 -8.69 -2.76
C MET A 102 -0.13 -7.43 -3.19
N ALA A 103 0.58 -6.35 -3.57
CA ALA A 103 -0.07 -5.16 -4.11
C ALA A 103 -0.86 -5.48 -5.39
N TRP A 104 -0.30 -6.31 -6.30
CA TRP A 104 -1.01 -6.80 -7.49
C TRP A 104 -2.23 -7.67 -7.15
N GLU A 105 -2.17 -8.45 -6.07
CA GLU A 105 -3.32 -9.24 -5.59
C GLU A 105 -4.40 -8.32 -5.04
N PHE A 106 -4.05 -7.37 -4.19
CA PHE A 106 -5.00 -6.39 -3.66
C PHE A 106 -5.63 -5.51 -4.77
N ALA A 107 -4.88 -5.15 -5.81
CA ALA A 107 -5.42 -4.39 -6.95
C ALA A 107 -6.52 -5.15 -7.75
N LYS A 108 -6.69 -6.46 -7.53
CA LYS A 108 -7.75 -7.27 -8.12
C LYS A 108 -9.01 -7.32 -7.25
N THR A 109 -8.92 -6.93 -5.98
CA THR A 109 -10.08 -6.94 -5.06
C THR A 109 -11.02 -5.80 -5.39
N GLU A 110 -12.32 -6.00 -5.13
CA GLU A 110 -13.32 -4.93 -5.36
C GLU A 110 -13.42 -3.99 -4.16
N HIS A 111 -13.16 -4.49 -2.95
CA HIS A 111 -13.29 -3.72 -1.73
C HIS A 111 -12.25 -4.14 -0.69
N LEU A 112 -11.42 -3.19 -0.23
CA LEU A 112 -10.51 -3.34 0.91
C LEU A 112 -11.04 -2.58 2.12
N ILE A 113 -11.05 -3.22 3.28
CA ILE A 113 -11.25 -2.58 4.59
C ILE A 113 -9.93 -2.71 5.35
N ILE A 114 -9.28 -1.59 5.64
CA ILE A 114 -7.95 -1.56 6.25
C ILE A 114 -8.06 -1.07 7.68
N ILE A 115 -7.72 -1.93 8.64
CA ILE A 115 -7.71 -1.62 10.07
C ILE A 115 -6.31 -1.15 10.44
N CYS A 116 -6.22 0.05 11.04
CA CYS A 116 -4.97 0.63 11.54
C CYS A 116 -4.91 0.43 13.06
N GLY A 117 -4.03 -0.46 13.52
CA GLY A 117 -3.77 -0.66 14.94
C GLY A 117 -3.13 0.57 15.60
N HIS A 118 -3.32 0.70 16.92
CA HIS A 118 -2.71 1.73 17.77
C HIS A 118 -2.42 1.12 19.16
N TYR A 119 -1.75 1.90 20.03
CA TYR A 119 -1.37 1.45 21.38
C TYR A 119 -0.50 0.18 21.36
N GLU A 120 -0.76 -0.78 22.27
CA GLU A 120 -0.08 -2.09 22.30
C GLU A 120 -0.63 -3.07 21.25
N GLY A 121 -1.71 -2.71 20.56
CA GLY A 121 -2.35 -3.51 19.54
C GLY A 121 -3.87 -3.50 19.65
N ILE A 122 -4.50 -4.48 19.03
CA ILE A 122 -5.95 -4.66 19.04
C ILE A 122 -6.32 -5.99 19.71
N ASP A 123 -7.51 -6.06 20.27
CA ASP A 123 -8.03 -7.29 20.86
C ASP A 123 -7.96 -8.44 19.87
N HIS A 124 -7.36 -9.56 20.29
CA HIS A 124 -7.08 -10.68 19.41
C HIS A 124 -8.31 -11.31 18.76
N ARG A 125 -9.48 -11.18 19.38
CA ARG A 125 -10.76 -11.64 18.82
C ARG A 125 -11.11 -10.94 17.50
N VAL A 126 -10.64 -9.70 17.28
CA VAL A 126 -10.77 -9.02 15.99
C VAL A 126 -9.98 -9.76 14.92
N ILE A 127 -8.77 -10.20 15.24
CA ILE A 127 -7.91 -10.93 14.30
C ILE A 127 -8.55 -12.28 13.94
N GLU A 128 -8.98 -13.04 14.95
CA GLU A 128 -9.55 -14.37 14.76
C GLU A 128 -10.87 -14.40 13.97
N HIS A 129 -11.68 -13.34 14.07
CA HIS A 129 -13.06 -13.38 13.55
C HIS A 129 -13.36 -12.39 12.41
N LEU A 130 -12.52 -11.38 12.19
CA LEU A 130 -12.79 -10.36 11.16
C LEU A 130 -11.71 -10.23 10.11
N VAL A 131 -10.43 -10.47 10.47
CA VAL A 131 -9.28 -10.16 9.62
C VAL A 131 -9.01 -11.30 8.63
N ASP A 132 -8.96 -10.96 7.35
CA ASP A 132 -8.60 -11.91 6.28
C ASP A 132 -7.08 -11.95 6.04
N ALA A 133 -6.37 -10.84 6.35
CA ALA A 133 -4.91 -10.76 6.21
C ALA A 133 -4.28 -9.79 7.20
N GLU A 134 -3.18 -10.21 7.83
CA GLU A 134 -2.30 -9.37 8.64
C GLU A 134 -1.08 -8.96 7.82
N ILE A 135 -0.80 -7.66 7.71
CA ILE A 135 0.23 -7.10 6.83
C ILE A 135 1.19 -6.20 7.59
N SER A 136 2.48 -6.46 7.41
CA SER A 136 3.60 -5.62 7.88
C SER A 136 4.29 -4.95 6.70
N ILE A 137 4.67 -3.68 6.80
CA ILE A 137 5.46 -2.99 5.77
C ILE A 137 6.98 -3.12 5.98
N GLY A 138 7.43 -3.85 7.00
CA GLY A 138 8.84 -4.09 7.28
C GLY A 138 9.09 -4.44 8.74
N ASP A 139 10.33 -4.85 9.03
CA ASP A 139 10.77 -5.32 10.35
C ASP A 139 11.14 -4.12 11.26
N TYR A 140 10.16 -3.25 11.51
CA TYR A 140 10.24 -2.11 12.41
C TYR A 140 8.85 -1.75 12.94
N VAL A 141 8.79 -1.08 14.07
CA VAL A 141 7.55 -0.70 14.73
C VAL A 141 7.26 0.78 14.50
N LEU A 142 6.04 1.10 14.06
CA LEU A 142 5.53 2.45 13.94
C LEU A 142 4.64 2.79 15.15
N THR A 143 4.37 4.07 15.36
CA THR A 143 3.46 4.52 16.43
C THR A 143 2.01 4.09 16.24
N ASN A 144 1.60 3.83 14.99
CA ASN A 144 0.28 3.32 14.61
C ASN A 144 0.29 2.77 13.18
N GLY A 145 -0.79 2.10 12.79
CA GLY A 145 -0.95 1.50 11.47
C GLY A 145 -1.31 2.48 10.33
N ALA A 146 -1.59 3.76 10.61
CA ALA A 146 -2.11 4.69 9.59
C ALA A 146 -1.10 4.95 8.46
N ILE A 147 0.18 5.17 8.79
CA ILE A 147 1.24 5.34 7.77
C ILE A 147 1.43 4.06 6.95
N ALA A 148 1.37 2.89 7.60
CA ALA A 148 1.45 1.61 6.91
C ALA A 148 0.28 1.40 5.94
N ALA A 149 -0.93 1.81 6.33
CA ALA A 149 -2.11 1.80 5.45
C ALA A 149 -1.93 2.72 4.24
N VAL A 150 -1.36 3.92 4.41
CA VAL A 150 -1.03 4.83 3.31
C VAL A 150 -0.09 4.16 2.30
N VAL A 151 0.97 3.50 2.77
CA VAL A 151 1.93 2.78 1.91
C VAL A 151 1.24 1.66 1.13
N LEU A 152 0.39 0.86 1.80
CA LEU A 152 -0.37 -0.21 1.15
C LEU A 152 -1.32 0.34 0.09
N VAL A 153 -2.07 1.40 0.40
CA VAL A 153 -3.02 2.04 -0.52
C VAL A 153 -2.30 2.60 -1.74
N ASP A 154 -1.22 3.36 -1.54
CA ASP A 154 -0.45 3.96 -2.64
C ASP A 154 0.10 2.87 -3.58
N ALA A 155 0.77 1.85 -3.02
CA ALA A 155 1.31 0.74 -3.79
C ALA A 155 0.24 -0.07 -4.54
N THR A 156 -1.00 -0.13 -4.02
CA THR A 156 -2.11 -0.86 -4.64
C THR A 156 -2.82 -0.03 -5.71
N VAL A 157 -3.18 1.22 -5.39
CA VAL A 157 -3.98 2.09 -6.28
C VAL A 157 -3.21 2.44 -7.54
N ARG A 158 -1.89 2.64 -7.47
CA ARG A 158 -1.06 2.90 -8.66
C ARG A 158 -1.07 1.77 -9.69
N LEU A 159 -1.47 0.55 -9.31
CA LEU A 159 -1.58 -0.62 -10.19
C LEU A 159 -2.96 -0.75 -10.86
N LEU A 160 -3.91 0.08 -10.48
CA LEU A 160 -5.24 0.07 -11.10
C LEU A 160 -5.16 0.66 -12.52
N PRO A 161 -5.83 0.07 -13.51
CA PRO A 161 -5.84 0.58 -14.88
C PRO A 161 -6.26 2.05 -14.93
N GLY A 162 -5.46 2.87 -15.60
CA GLY A 162 -5.68 4.31 -15.74
C GLY A 162 -5.27 5.17 -14.53
N ALA A 163 -4.74 4.59 -13.46
CA ALA A 163 -4.22 5.34 -12.32
C ALA A 163 -2.88 6.03 -12.66
N LEU A 164 -2.03 5.36 -13.44
CA LEU A 164 -0.81 5.93 -14.02
C LEU A 164 -1.11 6.55 -15.39
N GLY A 165 -0.28 7.52 -15.81
CA GLY A 165 -0.38 8.11 -17.16
C GLY A 165 -0.02 7.12 -18.28
N ASP A 166 0.76 6.07 -17.93
CA ASP A 166 1.09 4.93 -18.79
C ASP A 166 1.06 3.66 -17.94
N ASP A 167 0.13 2.76 -18.24
CA ASP A 167 -0.03 1.49 -17.53
C ASP A 167 1.20 0.55 -17.68
N GLN A 168 2.01 0.74 -18.73
CA GLN A 168 3.27 0.00 -18.92
C GLN A 168 4.30 0.31 -17.82
N SER A 169 4.27 1.52 -17.25
CA SER A 169 5.18 1.91 -16.18
C SER A 169 5.10 0.97 -14.96
N ALA A 170 3.90 0.52 -14.61
CA ALA A 170 3.72 -0.41 -13.49
C ALA A 170 4.28 -1.82 -13.75
N VAL A 171 4.36 -2.21 -15.03
CA VAL A 171 4.89 -3.54 -15.43
C VAL A 171 6.41 -3.55 -15.48
N GLU A 172 7.03 -2.41 -15.83
CA GLU A 172 8.48 -2.26 -15.96
C GLU A 172 9.17 -1.82 -14.66
N ASP A 173 8.42 -1.49 -13.62
CA ASP A 173 8.94 -1.09 -12.31
C ASP A 173 9.73 -2.20 -11.60
N SER A 174 10.60 -1.78 -10.68
CA SER A 174 11.32 -2.69 -9.77
C SER A 174 10.36 -3.67 -9.11
N PHE A 175 10.79 -4.92 -8.98
CA PHE A 175 10.08 -6.08 -8.41
C PHE A 175 8.97 -6.70 -9.28
N SER A 176 8.50 -6.04 -10.34
CA SER A 176 7.46 -6.58 -11.22
C SER A 176 7.93 -7.83 -11.98
N ALA A 177 9.19 -7.85 -12.43
CA ALA A 177 9.83 -8.99 -13.09
C ALA A 177 10.83 -9.73 -12.19
N GLY A 178 10.78 -9.53 -10.87
CA GLY A 178 11.70 -10.16 -9.92
C GLY A 178 13.09 -9.52 -9.86
N SER A 179 13.31 -8.36 -10.49
CA SER A 179 14.55 -7.59 -10.46
C SER A 179 14.30 -6.12 -10.17
N LEU A 180 15.36 -5.37 -9.90
CA LEU A 180 15.32 -3.91 -9.89
C LEU A 180 15.34 -3.39 -11.32
N GLU A 181 14.79 -2.20 -11.54
CA GLU A 181 14.88 -1.50 -12.83
C GLU A 181 16.30 -0.96 -13.14
N ALA A 182 16.54 -0.70 -14.43
CA ALA A 182 17.77 -0.06 -14.88
C ALA A 182 17.88 1.39 -14.42
N PRO A 183 19.12 1.97 -14.36
CA PRO A 183 19.29 3.38 -14.08
C PRO A 183 18.57 4.27 -15.10
N GLN A 184 17.87 5.28 -14.60
CA GLN A 184 17.17 6.26 -15.41
C GLN A 184 18.03 7.53 -15.60
N TYR A 185 18.01 8.09 -16.80
CA TYR A 185 18.71 9.33 -17.16
C TYR A 185 17.74 10.30 -17.83
N THR A 186 17.93 11.59 -17.58
CA THR A 186 17.17 12.68 -18.21
C THR A 186 18.10 13.78 -18.72
N ARG A 187 17.57 14.78 -19.37
CA ARG A 187 18.29 15.97 -19.84
C ARG A 187 18.86 16.79 -18.68
N PRO A 188 20.04 17.42 -18.86
CA PRO A 188 20.88 17.45 -20.07
C PRO A 188 21.70 16.16 -20.25
N ALA A 189 22.18 15.88 -21.47
CA ALA A 189 22.99 14.71 -21.80
C ALA A 189 24.37 14.68 -21.10
N GLU A 190 24.85 15.84 -20.67
CA GLU A 190 26.04 15.98 -19.84
C GLU A 190 25.78 16.99 -18.71
N PHE A 191 26.13 16.60 -17.47
CA PHE A 191 26.03 17.44 -16.29
C PHE A 191 27.30 17.33 -15.45
N ARG A 192 28.03 18.44 -15.28
CA ARG A 192 29.28 18.51 -14.52
C ARG A 192 30.35 17.52 -14.98
N GLY A 193 30.43 17.24 -16.28
CA GLY A 193 31.35 16.27 -16.87
C GLY A 193 30.84 14.82 -16.84
N TRP A 194 29.73 14.52 -16.18
CA TRP A 194 29.09 13.21 -16.19
C TRP A 194 28.15 13.09 -17.38
N LYS A 195 28.33 12.06 -18.18
CA LYS A 195 27.58 11.85 -19.43
C LYS A 195 26.55 10.75 -19.29
N VAL A 196 25.42 10.92 -19.95
CA VAL A 196 24.47 9.85 -20.22
C VAL A 196 25.14 8.80 -21.09
N PRO A 197 24.96 7.48 -20.83
CA PRO A 197 25.49 6.43 -21.70
C PRO A 197 25.06 6.63 -23.16
N GLU A 198 26.04 6.58 -24.10
CA GLU A 198 25.82 6.87 -25.53
C GLU A 198 24.75 5.98 -26.15
N ILE A 199 24.63 4.73 -25.68
CA ILE A 199 23.60 3.80 -26.14
C ILE A 199 22.20 4.33 -25.95
N LEU A 200 21.92 5.08 -24.87
CA LEU A 200 20.60 5.69 -24.60
C LEU A 200 20.29 6.86 -25.52
N LEU A 201 21.29 7.41 -26.21
CA LEU A 201 21.17 8.50 -27.18
C LEU A 201 21.12 7.99 -28.64
N SER A 202 21.34 6.70 -28.86
CA SER A 202 21.49 6.09 -30.20
C SER A 202 20.17 5.99 -30.98
N GLY A 203 19.02 5.98 -30.30
CA GLY A 203 17.71 5.69 -30.92
C GLY A 203 17.52 4.19 -31.28
N ASN A 204 18.49 3.32 -31.04
CA ASN A 204 18.37 1.88 -31.31
C ASN A 204 17.65 1.18 -30.16
N HIS A 205 16.34 1.04 -30.27
CA HIS A 205 15.49 0.48 -29.20
C HIS A 205 15.88 -0.94 -28.78
N VAL A 206 16.40 -1.77 -29.69
CA VAL A 206 16.81 -3.15 -29.38
C VAL A 206 18.05 -3.14 -28.48
N GLU A 207 19.06 -2.34 -28.83
CA GLU A 207 20.29 -2.22 -28.03
C GLU A 207 20.04 -1.51 -26.71
N ILE A 208 19.16 -0.50 -26.67
CA ILE A 208 18.72 0.17 -25.45
C ILE A 208 18.04 -0.82 -24.50
N ALA A 209 17.13 -1.67 -25.00
CA ALA A 209 16.48 -2.69 -24.19
C ALA A 209 17.48 -3.73 -23.63
N ALA A 210 18.43 -4.17 -24.45
CA ALA A 210 19.49 -5.08 -24.03
C ALA A 210 20.38 -4.45 -22.94
N TRP A 211 20.76 -3.18 -23.10
CA TRP A 211 21.53 -2.42 -22.12
C TRP A 211 20.76 -2.27 -20.80
N ARG A 212 19.48 -1.88 -20.85
CA ARG A 212 18.63 -1.78 -19.66
C ARG A 212 18.55 -3.09 -18.89
N LYS A 213 18.34 -4.20 -19.59
CA LYS A 213 18.30 -5.53 -18.97
C LYS A 213 19.62 -5.87 -18.27
N LYS A 214 20.74 -5.60 -18.90
CA LYS A 214 22.08 -5.83 -18.33
C LYS A 214 22.31 -4.99 -17.07
N GLU A 215 22.00 -3.70 -17.12
CA GLU A 215 22.17 -2.81 -15.97
C GLU A 215 21.20 -3.13 -14.84
N ALA A 216 19.96 -3.55 -15.14
CA ALA A 216 18.99 -4.03 -14.16
C ALA A 216 19.53 -5.23 -13.37
N ILE A 217 20.06 -6.25 -14.07
CA ILE A 217 20.65 -7.45 -13.44
C ILE A 217 21.86 -7.06 -12.58
N LYS A 218 22.75 -6.22 -13.10
CA LYS A 218 23.92 -5.73 -12.36
C LYS A 218 23.50 -5.04 -11.06
N ARG A 219 22.59 -4.07 -11.16
CA ARG A 219 22.08 -3.32 -10.00
C ARG A 219 21.35 -4.20 -8.99
N THR A 220 20.62 -5.22 -9.47
CA THR A 220 19.97 -6.19 -8.60
C THR A 220 21.02 -6.99 -7.83
N GLY A 221 22.06 -7.48 -8.47
CA GLY A 221 23.14 -8.20 -7.80
C GLY A 221 23.88 -7.37 -6.74
N GLU A 222 24.05 -6.05 -7.00
CA GLU A 222 24.72 -5.14 -6.07
C GLU A 222 23.83 -4.77 -4.85
N ASN A 223 22.54 -4.52 -5.05
CA ASN A 223 21.67 -3.96 -4.01
C ASN A 223 20.68 -4.96 -3.40
N ARG A 224 20.27 -5.96 -4.18
CA ARG A 224 19.25 -6.94 -3.79
C ARG A 224 19.57 -8.31 -4.39
N PRO A 225 20.72 -8.91 -4.00
CA PRO A 225 21.14 -10.23 -4.49
C PRO A 225 20.08 -11.31 -4.20
N ASP A 226 19.34 -11.17 -3.11
CA ASP A 226 18.23 -12.06 -2.71
C ASP A 226 17.13 -12.22 -3.77
N LEU A 227 17.04 -11.32 -4.74
CA LEU A 227 16.06 -11.40 -5.83
C LEU A 227 16.55 -12.28 -7.00
N LEU A 228 17.86 -12.53 -7.12
CA LEU A 228 18.45 -13.35 -8.17
C LEU A 228 18.55 -14.83 -7.81
N ASP A 229 18.42 -15.17 -6.53
CA ASP A 229 18.55 -16.53 -5.98
C ASP A 229 17.22 -17.33 -6.01
N LYS A 230 16.26 -16.91 -6.85
CA LYS A 230 14.92 -17.54 -6.95
C LYS A 230 14.76 -18.36 -8.22
#